data_9d8b022dfa523d6035a359e935296aca
#
_entry.id   9d8b022dfa523d6035a359e935296aca
#
_cell.length_a   1.000
_cell.length_b   1.000
_cell.length_c   1.000
_cell.angle_alpha   90.00
_cell.angle_beta   90.00
_cell.angle_gamma   90.00
#
_symmetry.space_group_name_H-M   'P 1'
#
loop_
_entity.id
_entity.type
_entity.pdbx_description
1 polymer ?
#
loop_
_entity_poly.entity_id
_entity_poly.type
_entity_poly.pdbx_seq_one_letter_code
_entity_poly.pdbx_strand_id
1 'polypeptide(L)'
;IEFYKRNYIEGLFLSSGVIRDPAYTMEQICITLQLLRTKYRFNGYIHVKTIPGAPDELLAAAGFLADRISVNLELPTAESLKKLAPNKSFQTIMTPMGKVRDTIAETRTLIGKDARMERSLGNRYLPGSIFGKEQLRLTGAQSNRGGSLWKKAASFAPATQDTWKPRAFAPAGQSTQMIIGASDESDYTLVQTTQKLYQNYDLKRVFYSAYIPVNEDSALPALETPVPLLREHRLYQADWLLRFYGFQADELLSEERPNFNVRMDPKCDWAIRHLEQFPIEVQTASYDTLLRVPGIGPKSAGRIVKARRY
;
A
#
# COMPACT_ATOMS: atom_id res chain seq x y z
N ILE A 1 12.68 -4.26 22.72
CA ILE A 1 12.90 -5.71 22.93
C ILE A 1 12.15 -6.20 24.17
N GLU A 2 12.27 -5.54 25.32
CA GLU A 2 11.59 -5.96 26.55
C GLU A 2 10.05 -6.00 26.40
N PHE A 3 9.44 -5.03 25.73
CA PHE A 3 8.00 -5.05 25.44
C PHE A 3 7.58 -6.26 24.59
N TYR A 4 8.42 -6.64 23.61
CA TYR A 4 8.18 -7.83 22.79
C TYR A 4 8.30 -9.12 23.63
N LYS A 5 9.34 -9.26 24.45
CA LYS A 5 9.52 -10.42 25.33
C LYS A 5 8.38 -10.59 26.33
N ARG A 6 7.77 -9.48 26.75
CA ARG A 6 6.61 -9.46 27.66
C ARG A 6 5.25 -9.54 26.94
N ASN A 7 5.24 -9.76 25.62
CA ASN A 7 4.04 -9.80 24.79
C ASN A 7 3.19 -8.52 24.82
N TYR A 8 3.80 -7.35 25.05
CA TYR A 8 3.11 -6.06 24.97
C TYR A 8 3.03 -5.54 23.54
N ILE A 9 3.92 -5.98 22.66
CA ILE A 9 3.92 -5.65 21.23
C ILE A 9 4.18 -6.90 20.38
N GLU A 10 3.54 -6.98 19.22
CA GLU A 10 3.75 -8.05 18.24
C GLU A 10 4.75 -7.66 17.14
N GLY A 11 4.98 -6.37 16.99
CA GLY A 11 5.87 -5.84 15.96
C GLY A 11 6.26 -4.40 16.23
N LEU A 12 7.00 -3.83 15.29
CA LEU A 12 7.41 -2.44 15.33
C LEU A 12 7.33 -1.78 13.95
N PHE A 13 7.14 -0.46 13.97
CA PHE A 13 7.32 0.41 12.82
C PHE A 13 8.62 1.20 13.03
N LEU A 14 9.55 1.06 12.07
CA LEU A 14 10.84 1.75 12.11
C LEU A 14 10.85 2.86 11.06
N SER A 15 11.01 4.08 11.52
CA SER A 15 11.04 5.29 10.71
C SER A 15 12.06 6.27 11.25
N SER A 16 12.60 7.12 10.40
CA SER A 16 13.50 8.20 10.78
C SER A 16 13.27 9.41 9.87
N GLY A 17 13.56 10.61 10.36
CA GLY A 17 13.90 11.75 9.52
C GLY A 17 15.25 11.53 8.86
N VAL A 18 15.59 12.36 7.87
CA VAL A 18 16.92 12.32 7.24
C VAL A 18 17.95 12.92 8.20
N ILE A 19 18.90 12.08 8.63
CA ILE A 19 20.04 12.46 9.46
C ILE A 19 21.23 12.57 8.52
N ARG A 20 21.86 13.71 8.38
CA ARG A 20 22.98 13.98 7.48
C ARG A 20 22.64 13.84 5.98
N ASP A 21 22.43 12.62 5.48
CA ASP A 21 22.03 12.32 4.10
C ASP A 21 21.19 11.02 4.02
N PRO A 22 20.51 10.76 2.88
CA PRO A 22 19.67 9.57 2.71
C PRO A 22 20.42 8.24 2.84
N ALA A 23 21.67 8.17 2.34
CA ALA A 23 22.46 6.93 2.38
C ALA A 23 22.85 6.59 3.82
N TYR A 24 23.40 7.54 4.55
CA TYR A 24 23.76 7.36 5.96
C TYR A 24 22.55 6.97 6.81
N THR A 25 21.43 7.70 6.62
CA THR A 25 20.21 7.41 7.40
C THR A 25 19.69 6.00 7.13
N MET A 26 19.67 5.58 5.86
CA MET A 26 19.21 4.25 5.51
C MET A 26 20.17 3.16 5.99
N GLU A 27 21.47 3.42 6.02
CA GLU A 27 22.47 2.53 6.61
C GLU A 27 22.22 2.31 8.10
N GLN A 28 21.95 3.37 8.88
CA GLN A 28 21.61 3.25 10.31
C GLN A 28 20.33 2.45 10.52
N ILE A 29 19.32 2.62 9.66
CA ILE A 29 18.11 1.79 9.65
C ILE A 29 18.48 0.32 9.40
N CYS A 30 19.30 0.01 8.40
CA CYS A 30 19.72 -1.37 8.08
C CYS A 30 20.51 -1.99 9.23
N ILE A 31 21.44 -1.26 9.85
CA ILE A 31 22.17 -1.73 11.05
C ILE A 31 21.20 -2.06 12.19
N THR A 32 20.23 -1.20 12.43
CA THR A 32 19.20 -1.42 13.46
C THR A 32 18.39 -2.67 13.15
N LEU A 33 17.93 -2.86 11.93
CA LEU A 33 17.19 -4.04 11.49
C LEU A 33 18.03 -5.32 11.65
N GLN A 34 19.31 -5.27 11.28
CA GLN A 34 20.23 -6.38 11.44
C GLN A 34 20.44 -6.76 12.90
N LEU A 35 20.67 -5.79 13.78
CA LEU A 35 20.78 -6.01 15.22
C LEU A 35 19.50 -6.63 15.80
N LEU A 36 18.33 -6.13 15.41
CA LEU A 36 17.05 -6.69 15.84
C LEU A 36 16.93 -8.16 15.45
N ARG A 37 17.23 -8.52 14.19
CA ARG A 37 17.08 -9.88 13.69
C ARG A 37 18.15 -10.84 14.19
N THR A 38 19.40 -10.40 14.32
CA THR A 38 20.53 -11.28 14.69
C THR A 38 20.79 -11.28 16.19
N LYS A 39 21.22 -10.15 16.74
CA LYS A 39 21.64 -10.04 18.16
C LYS A 39 20.44 -10.23 19.11
N TYR A 40 19.31 -9.59 18.83
CA TYR A 40 18.16 -9.62 19.73
C TYR A 40 17.13 -10.70 19.36
N ARG A 41 17.32 -11.42 18.23
CA ARG A 41 16.43 -12.49 17.73
C ARG A 41 14.96 -12.07 17.73
N PHE A 42 14.70 -10.82 17.32
CA PHE A 42 13.36 -10.28 17.23
C PHE A 42 12.63 -10.91 16.02
N ASN A 43 11.69 -11.81 16.29
CA ASN A 43 10.88 -12.50 15.27
C ASN A 43 9.52 -11.84 15.00
N GLY A 44 9.22 -10.71 15.69
CA GLY A 44 8.01 -9.95 15.49
C GLY A 44 7.96 -9.26 14.12
N TYR A 45 6.80 -8.75 13.77
CA TYR A 45 6.58 -8.00 12.55
C TYR A 45 7.38 -6.70 12.52
N ILE A 46 8.09 -6.42 11.43
CA ILE A 46 8.80 -5.15 11.21
C ILE A 46 8.29 -4.48 9.95
N HIS A 47 7.75 -3.29 10.11
CA HIS A 47 7.45 -2.37 9.02
C HIS A 47 8.51 -1.27 9.00
N VAL A 48 9.23 -1.11 7.89
CA VAL A 48 10.24 -0.08 7.74
C VAL A 48 9.81 0.99 6.74
N LYS A 49 9.95 2.26 7.11
CA LYS A 49 9.84 3.39 6.20
C LYS A 49 11.22 3.65 5.60
N THR A 50 11.33 3.52 4.29
CA THR A 50 12.58 3.78 3.58
C THR A 50 12.77 5.27 3.34
N ILE A 51 14.04 5.66 3.17
CA ILE A 51 14.41 7.06 2.92
C ILE A 51 14.49 7.28 1.41
N PRO A 52 13.71 8.21 0.84
CA PRO A 52 13.83 8.58 -0.57
C PRO A 52 15.25 9.02 -0.93
N GLY A 53 15.76 8.53 -2.07
CA GLY A 53 17.13 8.81 -2.50
C GLY A 53 18.22 7.93 -1.87
N ALA A 54 17.85 6.97 -1.03
CA ALA A 54 18.79 5.98 -0.51
C ALA A 54 19.29 5.04 -1.62
N PRO A 55 20.56 4.53 -1.51
CA PRO A 55 21.09 3.53 -2.43
C PRO A 55 20.27 2.25 -2.50
N ASP A 56 20.19 1.64 -3.70
CA ASP A 56 19.39 0.45 -3.95
C ASP A 56 19.82 -0.75 -3.10
N GLU A 57 21.12 -0.89 -2.80
CA GLU A 57 21.65 -1.96 -1.97
C GLU A 57 21.11 -1.88 -0.54
N LEU A 58 20.97 -0.68 0.01
CA LEU A 58 20.40 -0.48 1.34
C LEU A 58 18.87 -0.71 1.36
N LEU A 59 18.17 -0.33 0.28
CA LEU A 59 16.76 -0.68 0.11
C LEU A 59 16.57 -2.20 0.06
N ALA A 60 17.41 -2.90 -0.68
CA ALA A 60 17.39 -4.34 -0.79
C ALA A 60 17.69 -5.02 0.55
N ALA A 61 18.72 -4.56 1.29
CA ALA A 61 19.05 -5.06 2.62
C ALA A 61 17.87 -4.90 3.59
N ALA A 62 17.24 -3.74 3.62
CA ALA A 62 16.05 -3.49 4.44
C ALA A 62 14.89 -4.43 4.10
N GLY A 63 14.67 -4.72 2.81
CA GLY A 63 13.59 -5.60 2.36
C GLY A 63 13.77 -7.05 2.81
N PHE A 64 14.99 -7.55 2.94
CA PHE A 64 15.25 -8.90 3.48
C PHE A 64 15.12 -8.95 5.00
N LEU A 65 15.27 -7.83 5.70
CA LEU A 65 15.22 -7.77 7.15
C LEU A 65 13.84 -7.39 7.68
N ALA A 66 13.05 -6.63 6.91
CA ALA A 66 11.70 -6.20 7.26
C ALA A 66 10.62 -7.13 6.68
N ASP A 67 9.43 -7.10 7.27
CA ASP A 67 8.25 -7.78 6.73
C ASP A 67 7.50 -6.91 5.73
N ARG A 68 7.50 -5.61 5.94
CA ARG A 68 6.90 -4.61 5.03
C ARG A 68 7.83 -3.43 4.84
N ILE A 69 7.83 -2.92 3.60
CA ILE A 69 8.49 -1.67 3.24
C ILE A 69 7.44 -0.62 2.91
N SER A 70 7.66 0.63 3.31
CA SER A 70 6.93 1.78 2.79
C SER A 70 7.87 2.81 2.18
N VAL A 71 7.48 3.26 0.99
CA VAL A 71 8.04 4.44 0.33
C VAL A 71 6.90 5.46 0.27
N ASN A 72 6.98 6.51 1.08
CA ASN A 72 5.85 7.42 1.21
C ASN A 72 5.80 8.41 0.05
N LEU A 73 4.65 8.48 -0.62
CA LEU A 73 4.36 9.45 -1.66
C LEU A 73 4.17 10.85 -1.08
N GLU A 74 3.56 10.96 0.09
CA GLU A 74 3.18 12.14 0.84
C GLU A 74 2.06 12.94 0.17
N LEU A 75 2.19 13.34 -1.09
CA LEU A 75 1.21 14.14 -1.83
C LEU A 75 0.91 13.51 -3.19
N PRO A 76 -0.34 13.59 -3.68
CA PRO A 76 -0.77 12.86 -4.88
C PRO A 76 -0.32 13.48 -6.20
N THR A 77 0.10 14.77 -6.20
CA THR A 77 0.51 15.49 -7.41
C THR A 77 1.96 15.94 -7.37
N ALA A 78 2.59 16.08 -8.55
CA ALA A 78 3.96 16.58 -8.64
C ALA A 78 4.07 18.04 -8.21
N GLU A 79 3.01 18.82 -8.45
CA GLU A 79 2.93 20.23 -8.09
C GLU A 79 2.93 20.42 -6.58
N SER A 80 2.04 19.73 -5.87
CA SER A 80 1.97 19.78 -4.41
C SER A 80 3.24 19.23 -3.76
N LEU A 81 3.80 18.15 -4.33
CA LEU A 81 5.05 17.59 -3.86
C LEU A 81 6.19 18.59 -3.98
N LYS A 82 6.30 19.30 -5.12
CA LYS A 82 7.29 20.35 -5.31
C LYS A 82 7.10 21.53 -4.35
N LYS A 83 5.85 21.92 -4.07
CA LYS A 83 5.50 23.03 -3.18
C LYS A 83 5.81 22.71 -1.71
N LEU A 84 5.40 21.54 -1.22
CA LEU A 84 5.41 21.20 0.21
C LEU A 84 6.56 20.25 0.61
N ALA A 85 7.17 19.55 -0.34
CA ALA A 85 8.28 18.64 -0.12
C ALA A 85 9.34 18.78 -1.24
N PRO A 86 10.00 19.95 -1.40
CA PRO A 86 10.85 20.28 -2.55
C PRO A 86 12.05 19.34 -2.72
N ASN A 87 12.46 18.65 -1.66
CA ASN A 87 13.55 17.66 -1.69
C ASN A 87 13.10 16.28 -2.21
N LYS A 88 11.82 16.13 -2.57
CA LYS A 88 11.24 14.90 -3.12
C LYS A 88 10.74 15.14 -4.55
N SER A 89 10.81 14.11 -5.37
CA SER A 89 10.19 14.10 -6.70
C SER A 89 9.46 12.78 -6.91
N PHE A 90 8.49 12.78 -7.84
CA PHE A 90 7.82 11.53 -8.22
C PHE A 90 8.82 10.46 -8.64
N GLN A 91 9.87 10.82 -9.37
CA GLN A 91 10.89 9.88 -9.82
C GLN A 91 11.65 9.25 -8.65
N THR A 92 12.06 10.05 -7.64
CA THR A 92 12.78 9.55 -6.46
C THR A 92 11.92 8.67 -5.56
N ILE A 93 10.60 8.70 -5.73
CA ILE A 93 9.64 7.88 -4.98
C ILE A 93 9.19 6.66 -5.80
N MET A 94 8.77 6.86 -7.06
CA MET A 94 8.21 5.81 -7.90
C MET A 94 9.26 4.79 -8.38
N THR A 95 10.51 5.24 -8.62
CA THR A 95 11.59 4.32 -9.02
C THR A 95 11.88 3.28 -7.94
N PRO A 96 12.08 3.63 -6.65
CA PRO A 96 12.19 2.65 -5.58
C PRO A 96 10.97 1.74 -5.44
N MET A 97 9.75 2.29 -5.57
CA MET A 97 8.53 1.46 -5.52
C MET A 97 8.51 0.39 -6.60
N GLY A 98 8.91 0.74 -7.83
CA GLY A 98 9.02 -0.20 -8.94
C GLY A 98 10.04 -1.31 -8.65
N LYS A 99 11.23 -0.95 -8.15
CA LYS A 99 12.28 -1.91 -7.77
C LYS A 99 11.82 -2.86 -6.66
N VAL A 100 11.14 -2.32 -5.64
CA VAL A 100 10.57 -3.13 -4.54
C VAL A 100 9.53 -4.11 -5.09
N ARG A 101 8.62 -3.67 -5.98
CA ARG A 101 7.64 -4.54 -6.66
C ARG A 101 8.33 -5.71 -7.36
N ASP A 102 9.32 -5.40 -8.19
CA ASP A 102 10.00 -6.39 -9.02
C ASP A 102 10.76 -7.40 -8.15
N THR A 103 11.46 -6.93 -7.11
CA THR A 103 12.17 -7.81 -6.17
C THR A 103 11.22 -8.69 -5.35
N ILE A 104 10.04 -8.17 -4.96
CA ILE A 104 9.00 -8.98 -4.30
C ILE A 104 8.52 -10.10 -5.24
N ALA A 105 8.24 -9.78 -6.51
CA ALA A 105 7.78 -10.75 -7.50
C ALA A 105 8.83 -11.84 -7.77
N GLU A 106 10.09 -11.46 -8.00
CA GLU A 106 11.21 -12.39 -8.19
C GLU A 106 11.38 -13.33 -6.99
N THR A 107 11.39 -12.78 -5.78
CA THR A 107 11.57 -13.57 -4.57
C THR A 107 10.42 -14.54 -4.33
N ARG A 108 9.18 -14.14 -4.60
CA ARG A 108 8.00 -15.02 -4.51
C ARG A 108 8.10 -16.20 -5.45
N THR A 109 8.50 -15.95 -6.70
CA THR A 109 8.70 -16.99 -7.71
C THR A 109 9.78 -17.98 -7.25
N LEU A 110 10.91 -17.50 -6.75
CA LEU A 110 12.01 -18.32 -6.27
C LEU A 110 11.63 -19.24 -5.10
N ILE A 111 10.77 -18.78 -4.20
CA ILE A 111 10.33 -19.60 -3.04
C ILE A 111 9.05 -20.42 -3.31
N GLY A 112 8.49 -20.36 -4.52
CA GLY A 112 7.30 -21.11 -4.92
C GLY A 112 6.02 -20.75 -4.16
N LYS A 113 5.91 -19.51 -3.66
CA LYS A 113 4.76 -19.06 -2.85
C LYS A 113 3.85 -18.04 -3.54
N ASP A 114 4.17 -17.61 -4.73
CA ASP A 114 3.49 -16.56 -5.47
C ASP A 114 1.98 -16.76 -5.59
N ALA A 115 1.54 -17.90 -6.11
CA ALA A 115 0.12 -18.18 -6.37
C ALA A 115 -0.74 -18.31 -5.10
N ARG A 116 -0.18 -18.74 -3.98
CA ARG A 116 -0.93 -18.84 -2.70
C ARG A 116 -1.02 -17.52 -1.97
N MET A 117 0.05 -16.74 -1.94
CA MET A 117 0.07 -15.44 -1.28
C MET A 117 -0.84 -14.44 -1.98
N GLU A 118 -0.91 -14.47 -3.29
CA GLU A 118 -1.78 -13.59 -4.08
C GLU A 118 -3.26 -13.85 -3.83
N ARG A 119 -3.68 -15.11 -3.73
CA ARG A 119 -5.08 -15.45 -3.41
C ARG A 119 -5.50 -15.04 -1.99
N SER A 120 -4.58 -15.05 -1.05
CA SER A 120 -4.88 -14.69 0.35
C SER A 120 -5.02 -13.19 0.58
N LEU A 121 -4.49 -12.36 -0.30
CA LEU A 121 -4.43 -10.91 -0.11
C LEU A 121 -5.67 -10.16 -0.60
N GLY A 122 -6.57 -10.81 -1.34
CA GLY A 122 -7.84 -10.23 -1.80
C GLY A 122 -7.70 -8.97 -2.67
N ASN A 123 -6.50 -8.63 -3.11
CA ASN A 123 -6.26 -7.46 -3.95
C ASN A 123 -6.43 -7.82 -5.42
N ARG A 124 -7.41 -7.21 -6.08
CA ARG A 124 -7.74 -7.42 -7.49
C ARG A 124 -6.66 -6.96 -8.47
N TYR A 125 -5.80 -6.06 -8.05
CA TYR A 125 -4.78 -5.45 -8.90
C TYR A 125 -3.44 -6.18 -8.87
N LEU A 126 -3.34 -7.27 -8.11
CA LEU A 126 -2.10 -8.05 -8.07
C LEU A 126 -1.91 -8.86 -9.34
N PRO A 127 -0.71 -8.84 -9.96
CA PRO A 127 -0.34 -9.83 -10.97
C PRO A 127 -0.57 -11.24 -10.43
N GLY A 128 -1.26 -12.11 -11.19
CA GLY A 128 -1.61 -13.46 -10.71
C GLY A 128 -2.89 -13.56 -9.89
N SER A 129 -3.53 -12.45 -9.49
CA SER A 129 -4.90 -12.49 -8.97
C SER A 129 -5.85 -13.05 -10.03
N ILE A 130 -7.05 -13.52 -9.61
CA ILE A 130 -8.07 -14.04 -10.55
C ILE A 130 -8.36 -13.03 -11.66
N PHE A 131 -8.19 -11.74 -11.40
CA PHE A 131 -8.43 -10.62 -12.31
C PHE A 131 -7.16 -10.11 -13.01
N GLY A 132 -5.95 -10.50 -12.57
CA GLY A 132 -4.66 -10.05 -13.14
C GLY A 132 -4.04 -11.02 -14.14
N LYS A 133 -4.68 -12.15 -14.45
CA LYS A 133 -4.13 -13.16 -15.38
C LYS A 133 -3.91 -12.65 -16.80
N GLU A 134 -4.63 -11.64 -17.24
CA GLU A 134 -4.45 -11.05 -18.56
C GLU A 134 -3.27 -10.07 -18.64
N GLN A 135 -2.94 -9.37 -17.56
CA GLN A 135 -1.83 -8.41 -17.56
C GLN A 135 -0.46 -9.09 -17.57
N LEU A 136 -0.31 -10.26 -16.96
CA LEU A 136 0.93 -11.05 -17.02
C LEU A 136 1.26 -11.55 -18.45
N ARG A 137 0.26 -11.72 -19.31
CA ARG A 137 0.47 -12.07 -20.73
C ARG A 137 0.92 -10.87 -21.58
N LEU A 138 0.59 -9.64 -21.16
CA LEU A 138 0.88 -8.41 -21.90
C LEU A 138 2.22 -7.77 -21.49
N THR A 139 2.70 -8.01 -20.29
CA THR A 139 4.02 -7.60 -19.85
C THR A 139 4.98 -8.79 -19.94
N GLY A 140 5.38 -9.16 -21.13
CA GLY A 140 6.52 -10.05 -21.38
C GLY A 140 7.79 -9.42 -20.81
N ALA A 141 7.84 -9.29 -19.51
CA ALA A 141 8.97 -8.72 -18.77
C ALA A 141 10.13 -9.70 -18.84
N GLN A 142 11.01 -9.49 -19.78
CA GLN A 142 12.38 -9.95 -19.67
C GLN A 142 13.03 -9.26 -18.46
N SER A 143 12.88 -9.84 -17.28
CA SER A 143 13.55 -9.36 -16.07
C SER A 143 14.99 -9.88 -16.03
N ASN A 144 15.88 -9.26 -16.78
CA ASN A 144 17.31 -9.56 -16.73
C ASN A 144 18.13 -8.57 -15.90
N ARG A 145 17.52 -7.75 -15.05
CA ARG A 145 18.21 -6.70 -14.28
C ARG A 145 18.26 -6.87 -12.75
N GLY A 146 17.50 -7.81 -12.17
CA GLY A 146 17.44 -8.01 -10.70
C GLY A 146 18.50 -8.93 -10.09
N GLY A 147 19.10 -9.80 -10.88
CA GLY A 147 19.99 -10.85 -10.36
C GLY A 147 21.27 -10.38 -9.65
N SER A 148 21.71 -9.14 -9.88
CA SER A 148 22.90 -8.57 -9.23
C SER A 148 22.63 -8.02 -7.83
N LEU A 149 21.51 -7.33 -7.63
CA LEU A 149 21.11 -6.73 -6.34
C LEU A 149 20.73 -7.82 -5.33
N TRP A 150 20.01 -8.83 -5.77
CA TRP A 150 19.67 -10.01 -4.98
C TRP A 150 20.92 -10.71 -4.40
N LYS A 151 21.94 -10.96 -5.21
CA LYS A 151 23.17 -11.64 -4.76
C LYS A 151 23.94 -10.81 -3.72
N LYS A 152 23.99 -9.50 -3.85
CA LYS A 152 24.62 -8.60 -2.87
C LYS A 152 23.80 -8.48 -1.59
N ALA A 153 22.47 -8.36 -1.68
CA ALA A 153 21.62 -8.22 -0.52
C ALA A 153 21.46 -9.53 0.27
N ALA A 154 21.60 -10.69 -0.36
CA ALA A 154 21.61 -11.98 0.33
C ALA A 154 22.77 -12.12 1.33
N SER A 155 23.86 -11.36 1.17
CA SER A 155 24.94 -11.32 2.15
C SER A 155 24.57 -10.65 3.48
N PHE A 156 23.50 -9.86 3.51
CA PHE A 156 22.95 -9.24 4.74
C PHE A 156 21.88 -10.11 5.41
N ALA A 157 21.46 -11.19 4.78
CA ALA A 157 20.49 -12.10 5.38
C ALA A 157 21.14 -12.82 6.57
N PRO A 158 20.48 -12.89 7.75
CA PRO A 158 21.04 -13.58 8.90
C PRO A 158 21.22 -15.06 8.57
N ALA A 159 22.46 -15.56 8.66
CA ALA A 159 22.76 -16.99 8.58
C ALA A 159 22.16 -17.67 9.81
N THR A 160 21.10 -18.45 9.65
CA THR A 160 20.60 -19.37 10.68
C THR A 160 21.13 -20.76 10.40
N GLN A 161 21.75 -21.39 11.36
CA GLN A 161 22.57 -22.61 11.26
C GLN A 161 21.66 -23.77 10.93
N ASP A 162 20.74 -24.16 10.67
CA ASP A 162 20.10 -25.46 10.43
C ASP A 162 18.82 -25.43 9.59
N THR A 163 18.74 -25.46 8.41
CA THR A 163 17.57 -25.48 7.49
C THR A 163 17.25 -24.11 6.86
N TRP A 164 18.18 -23.54 6.19
CA TRP A 164 18.04 -22.23 5.58
C TRP A 164 17.02 -22.24 4.41
N LYS A 165 15.80 -21.83 4.68
CA LYS A 165 14.93 -21.33 3.62
C LYS A 165 15.17 -19.84 3.50
N PRO A 166 15.56 -19.34 2.31
CA PRO A 166 15.78 -17.91 2.13
C PRO A 166 14.53 -17.13 2.55
N ARG A 167 14.72 -16.09 3.35
CA ARG A 167 13.61 -15.23 3.75
C ARG A 167 13.12 -14.50 2.53
N ALA A 168 11.81 -14.46 2.33
CA ALA A 168 11.21 -13.67 1.27
C ALA A 168 11.49 -12.19 1.50
N PHE A 169 11.77 -11.46 0.43
CA PHE A 169 11.89 -10.01 0.45
C PHE A 169 10.53 -9.38 0.77
N ALA A 170 10.45 -8.55 1.80
CA ALA A 170 9.24 -7.86 2.26
C ALA A 170 7.96 -8.71 2.12
N PRO A 171 7.84 -9.85 2.83
CA PRO A 171 6.76 -10.83 2.60
C PRO A 171 5.35 -10.27 2.80
N ALA A 172 5.18 -9.21 3.58
CA ALA A 172 3.92 -8.49 3.74
C ALA A 172 3.72 -7.37 2.68
N GLY A 173 4.63 -7.28 1.70
CA GLY A 173 4.53 -6.35 0.58
C GLY A 173 4.96 -4.93 0.91
N GLN A 174 4.67 -4.02 -0.03
CA GLN A 174 4.93 -2.61 0.14
C GLN A 174 3.66 -1.79 0.39
N SER A 175 3.84 -0.61 0.95
CA SER A 175 2.79 0.37 1.21
C SER A 175 3.30 1.79 0.97
N THR A 176 2.38 2.74 0.92
CA THR A 176 2.68 4.17 0.87
C THR A 176 1.73 4.94 1.77
N GLN A 177 2.00 6.23 1.96
CA GLN A 177 1.16 7.15 2.72
C GLN A 177 0.99 8.44 1.93
N MET A 178 -0.22 9.01 1.98
CA MET A 178 -0.55 10.34 1.50
C MET A 178 -1.15 11.17 2.63
N ILE A 179 -0.80 12.46 2.65
CA ILE A 179 -1.32 13.46 3.59
C ILE A 179 -2.57 14.07 2.96
N ILE A 180 -3.62 14.23 3.75
CA ILE A 180 -4.93 14.70 3.31
C ILE A 180 -5.20 16.08 3.91
N GLY A 181 -5.47 17.06 3.05
CA GLY A 181 -5.81 18.42 3.47
C GLY A 181 -4.62 19.33 3.77
N ALA A 182 -3.39 18.93 3.42
CA ALA A 182 -2.23 19.81 3.40
C ALA A 182 -2.17 20.68 2.12
N SER A 183 -2.90 20.30 1.10
CA SER A 183 -3.00 20.90 -0.23
C SER A 183 -4.40 20.71 -0.80
N ASP A 184 -4.71 21.40 -1.89
CA ASP A 184 -6.07 21.55 -2.42
C ASP A 184 -6.55 20.39 -3.32
N GLU A 185 -5.82 19.26 -3.34
CA GLU A 185 -6.23 18.14 -4.19
C GLU A 185 -7.58 17.56 -3.78
N SER A 186 -8.35 17.24 -4.82
CA SER A 186 -9.64 16.57 -4.67
C SER A 186 -9.51 15.11 -4.21
N ASP A 187 -10.57 14.57 -3.64
CA ASP A 187 -10.64 13.13 -3.34
C ASP A 187 -10.54 12.28 -4.60
N TYR A 188 -11.04 12.78 -5.73
CA TYR A 188 -10.92 12.12 -7.03
C TYR A 188 -9.45 11.92 -7.44
N THR A 189 -8.64 12.96 -7.32
CA THR A 189 -7.18 12.89 -7.57
C THR A 189 -6.51 11.87 -6.65
N LEU A 190 -6.87 11.86 -5.37
CA LEU A 190 -6.35 10.92 -4.38
C LEU A 190 -6.72 9.47 -4.70
N VAL A 191 -8.00 9.21 -5.04
CA VAL A 191 -8.51 7.86 -5.33
C VAL A 191 -7.96 7.34 -6.66
N GLN A 192 -7.87 8.18 -7.70
CA GLN A 192 -7.22 7.83 -8.97
C GLN A 192 -5.74 7.49 -8.78
N THR A 193 -5.02 8.31 -8.02
CA THR A 193 -3.60 8.05 -7.69
C THR A 193 -3.47 6.73 -6.93
N THR A 194 -4.32 6.49 -5.95
CA THR A 194 -4.37 5.23 -5.20
C THR A 194 -4.61 4.02 -6.11
N GLN A 195 -5.55 4.10 -7.03
CA GLN A 195 -5.83 3.05 -8.00
C GLN A 195 -4.63 2.76 -8.89
N LYS A 196 -3.98 3.79 -9.45
CA LYS A 196 -2.76 3.66 -10.25
C LYS A 196 -1.61 3.01 -9.47
N LEU A 197 -1.48 3.35 -8.19
CA LEU A 197 -0.47 2.76 -7.31
C LEU A 197 -0.71 1.26 -7.08
N TYR A 198 -1.95 0.84 -6.88
CA TYR A 198 -2.29 -0.59 -6.78
C TYR A 198 -2.04 -1.33 -8.09
N GLN A 199 -2.41 -0.75 -9.22
CA GLN A 199 -2.27 -1.37 -10.54
C GLN A 199 -0.80 -1.51 -10.97
N ASN A 200 0.01 -0.48 -10.73
CA ASN A 200 1.35 -0.38 -11.30
C ASN A 200 2.47 -0.82 -10.35
N TYR A 201 2.26 -0.78 -9.03
CA TYR A 201 3.32 -1.00 -8.04
C TYR A 201 3.05 -2.13 -7.05
N ASP A 202 1.98 -2.91 -7.23
CA ASP A 202 1.61 -4.03 -6.32
C ASP A 202 1.57 -3.61 -4.85
N LEU A 203 1.12 -2.39 -4.56
CA LEU A 203 0.96 -1.93 -3.19
C LEU A 203 -0.08 -2.78 -2.45
N LYS A 204 0.18 -3.08 -1.20
CA LYS A 204 -0.79 -3.78 -0.33
C LYS A 204 -1.72 -2.82 0.38
N ARG A 205 -1.28 -1.57 0.59
CA ARG A 205 -2.08 -0.53 1.22
C ARG A 205 -1.55 0.85 0.90
N VAL A 206 -2.47 1.77 0.67
CA VAL A 206 -2.25 3.21 0.76
C VAL A 206 -2.79 3.67 2.11
N PHE A 207 -1.98 4.38 2.88
CA PHE A 207 -2.40 5.02 4.12
C PHE A 207 -2.73 6.47 3.83
N TYR A 208 -3.81 6.95 4.43
CA TYR A 208 -4.19 8.35 4.43
C TYR A 208 -3.95 8.92 5.83
N SER A 209 -3.44 10.13 5.89
CA SER A 209 -3.20 10.82 7.16
C SER A 209 -3.73 12.24 7.06
N ALA A 210 -4.76 12.56 7.83
CA ALA A 210 -5.26 13.91 7.90
C ALA A 210 -4.17 14.86 8.40
N TYR A 211 -3.99 15.97 7.70
CA TYR A 211 -3.03 17.00 8.07
C TYR A 211 -3.47 17.70 9.37
N ILE A 212 -2.55 17.84 10.30
CA ILE A 212 -2.76 18.56 11.54
C ILE A 212 -1.85 19.80 11.51
N PRO A 213 -2.42 21.02 11.46
CA PRO A 213 -1.62 22.24 11.53
C PRO A 213 -0.90 22.34 12.88
N VAL A 214 0.42 22.57 12.85
CA VAL A 214 1.26 22.68 14.06
C VAL A 214 2.12 23.94 14.06
N ASN A 215 2.24 24.62 12.94
CA ASN A 215 3.01 25.84 12.76
C ASN A 215 2.36 26.73 11.70
N GLU A 216 2.64 28.02 11.75
CA GLU A 216 2.24 28.97 10.73
C GLU A 216 3.19 28.88 9.54
N ASP A 217 2.65 28.60 8.37
CA ASP A 217 3.36 28.61 7.08
C ASP A 217 2.36 29.02 5.99
N SER A 218 2.71 29.98 5.18
CA SER A 218 1.86 30.51 4.11
C SER A 218 1.52 29.48 3.02
N ALA A 219 2.30 28.40 2.91
CA ALA A 219 2.07 27.30 1.97
C ALA A 219 1.15 26.22 2.52
N LEU A 220 0.81 26.25 3.82
CA LEU A 220 0.03 25.25 4.54
C LEU A 220 -1.28 25.87 5.06
N PRO A 221 -2.29 25.04 5.39
CA PRO A 221 -3.50 25.49 6.07
C PRO A 221 -3.23 26.18 7.40
N ALA A 222 -4.01 27.20 7.73
CA ALA A 222 -3.89 27.95 8.99
C ALA A 222 -4.07 27.04 10.22
N LEU A 223 -3.55 27.47 11.37
CA LEU A 223 -3.59 26.70 12.62
C LEU A 223 -5.00 26.34 13.07
N GLU A 224 -5.98 27.22 12.81
CA GLU A 224 -7.38 27.02 13.15
C GLU A 224 -8.14 26.12 12.16
N THR A 225 -7.49 25.67 11.07
CA THR A 225 -8.13 24.81 10.08
C THR A 225 -8.49 23.46 10.70
N PRO A 226 -9.78 23.05 10.67
CA PRO A 226 -10.18 21.78 11.25
C PRO A 226 -9.49 20.61 10.56
N VAL A 227 -9.01 19.65 11.37
CA VAL A 227 -8.40 18.42 10.86
C VAL A 227 -9.42 17.61 10.07
N PRO A 228 -9.17 17.23 8.80
CA PRO A 228 -10.17 16.62 7.92
C PRO A 228 -10.37 15.11 8.20
N LEU A 229 -10.67 14.72 9.44
CA LEU A 229 -10.80 13.31 9.85
C LEU A 229 -11.93 12.57 9.13
N LEU A 230 -13.07 13.22 8.86
CA LEU A 230 -14.16 12.59 8.11
C LEU A 230 -13.78 12.34 6.65
N ARG A 231 -13.02 13.25 6.04
CA ARG A 231 -12.49 13.08 4.68
C ARG A 231 -11.50 11.90 4.62
N GLU A 232 -10.58 11.82 5.57
CA GLU A 232 -9.69 10.68 5.72
C GLU A 232 -10.47 9.36 5.85
N HIS A 233 -11.50 9.34 6.70
CA HIS A 233 -12.36 8.17 6.87
C HIS A 233 -13.05 7.75 5.57
N ARG A 234 -13.59 8.70 4.79
CA ARG A 234 -14.22 8.42 3.48
C ARG A 234 -13.22 7.85 2.47
N LEU A 235 -12.01 8.37 2.46
CA LEU A 235 -10.93 7.83 1.61
C LEU A 235 -10.56 6.40 1.99
N TYR A 236 -10.49 6.05 3.28
CA TYR A 236 -10.31 4.67 3.70
C TYR A 236 -11.47 3.76 3.30
N GLN A 237 -12.70 4.23 3.33
CA GLN A 237 -13.85 3.47 2.83
C GLN A 237 -13.75 3.26 1.32
N ALA A 238 -13.39 4.28 0.55
CA ALA A 238 -13.17 4.19 -0.88
C ALA A 238 -12.01 3.22 -1.23
N ASP A 239 -10.89 3.29 -0.52
CA ASP A 239 -9.78 2.35 -0.65
C ASP A 239 -10.25 0.90 -0.48
N TRP A 240 -11.13 0.65 0.48
CA TRP A 240 -11.72 -0.65 0.70
C TRP A 240 -12.60 -1.10 -0.48
N LEU A 241 -13.36 -0.19 -1.09
CA LEU A 241 -14.18 -0.45 -2.27
C LEU A 241 -13.32 -0.78 -3.49
N LEU A 242 -12.23 -0.06 -3.71
CA LEU A 242 -11.27 -0.36 -4.78
C LEU A 242 -10.67 -1.76 -4.64
N ARG A 243 -10.18 -2.10 -3.44
CA ARG A 243 -9.43 -3.33 -3.22
C ARG A 243 -10.27 -4.60 -3.17
N PHE A 244 -11.47 -4.53 -2.60
CA PHE A 244 -12.23 -5.72 -2.24
C PHE A 244 -13.59 -5.83 -2.93
N TYR A 245 -14.14 -4.72 -3.43
CA TYR A 245 -15.48 -4.70 -4.03
C TYR A 245 -15.45 -4.50 -5.55
N GLY A 246 -14.28 -4.25 -6.12
CA GLY A 246 -14.10 -4.07 -7.55
C GLY A 246 -14.64 -2.77 -8.11
N PHE A 247 -14.78 -1.75 -7.28
CA PHE A 247 -15.04 -0.41 -7.75
C PHE A 247 -13.81 0.18 -8.44
N GLN A 248 -14.06 1.08 -9.39
CA GLN A 248 -13.03 1.92 -10.00
C GLN A 248 -13.14 3.35 -9.47
N ALA A 249 -12.06 4.12 -9.55
CA ALA A 249 -12.05 5.50 -9.10
C ALA A 249 -13.15 6.34 -9.79
N ASP A 250 -13.28 6.15 -11.10
CA ASP A 250 -14.23 6.89 -11.95
C ASP A 250 -15.70 6.51 -11.69
N GLU A 251 -15.98 5.36 -11.06
CA GLU A 251 -17.32 5.00 -10.60
C GLU A 251 -17.70 5.75 -9.31
N LEU A 252 -16.71 6.01 -8.46
CA LEU A 252 -16.94 6.64 -7.17
C LEU A 252 -17.02 8.17 -7.26
N LEU A 253 -16.14 8.77 -8.05
CA LEU A 253 -16.00 10.23 -8.20
C LEU A 253 -15.72 10.59 -9.66
N SER A 254 -15.91 11.87 -10.02
CA SER A 254 -15.62 12.44 -11.34
C SER A 254 -15.07 13.86 -11.20
N GLU A 255 -14.69 14.49 -12.32
CA GLU A 255 -14.26 15.89 -12.33
C GLU A 255 -15.38 16.85 -11.89
N GLU A 256 -16.64 16.56 -12.26
CA GLU A 256 -17.81 17.35 -11.86
C GLU A 256 -18.16 17.12 -10.39
N ARG A 257 -17.76 16.00 -9.84
CA ARG A 257 -18.03 15.61 -8.46
C ARG A 257 -16.76 15.07 -7.80
N PRO A 258 -15.80 15.94 -7.50
CA PRO A 258 -14.45 15.55 -7.16
C PRO A 258 -14.26 15.10 -5.70
N ASN A 259 -15.24 15.36 -4.80
CA ASN A 259 -15.09 15.07 -3.39
C ASN A 259 -16.22 14.19 -2.85
N PHE A 260 -15.90 13.33 -1.89
CA PHE A 260 -16.87 12.48 -1.21
C PHE A 260 -17.85 13.27 -0.37
N ASN A 261 -19.06 12.74 -0.26
CA ASN A 261 -20.04 13.22 0.69
C ASN A 261 -19.59 12.83 2.12
N VAL A 262 -19.30 13.83 2.96
CA VAL A 262 -18.85 13.58 4.33
C VAL A 262 -19.94 12.95 5.22
N ARG A 263 -21.23 13.15 4.89
CA ARG A 263 -22.38 12.64 5.66
C ARG A 263 -22.77 11.21 5.28
N MET A 264 -22.31 10.70 4.14
CA MET A 264 -22.69 9.40 3.60
C MET A 264 -21.46 8.58 3.23
N ASP A 265 -21.51 7.26 3.41
CA ASP A 265 -20.41 6.41 2.95
C ASP A 265 -20.36 6.33 1.41
N PRO A 266 -19.17 6.16 0.82
CA PRO A 266 -18.99 6.20 -0.65
C PRO A 266 -19.82 5.18 -1.41
N LYS A 267 -20.10 4.02 -0.84
CA LYS A 267 -20.91 2.98 -1.50
C LYS A 267 -22.38 3.31 -1.51
N CYS A 268 -22.90 3.86 -0.42
CA CYS A 268 -24.28 4.33 -0.34
C CYS A 268 -24.48 5.53 -1.27
N ASP A 269 -23.55 6.48 -1.28
CA ASP A 269 -23.56 7.63 -2.18
C ASP A 269 -23.56 7.19 -3.66
N TRP A 270 -22.75 6.18 -4.01
CA TRP A 270 -22.77 5.59 -5.34
C TRP A 270 -24.14 4.98 -5.67
N ALA A 271 -24.70 4.17 -4.77
CA ALA A 271 -25.98 3.50 -5.00
C ALA A 271 -27.15 4.47 -5.23
N ILE A 272 -27.19 5.57 -4.48
CA ILE A 272 -28.21 6.63 -4.67
C ILE A 272 -28.09 7.30 -6.05
N ARG A 273 -26.89 7.39 -6.59
CA ARG A 273 -26.65 7.95 -7.93
C ARG A 273 -26.93 6.97 -9.06
N HIS A 274 -27.13 5.69 -8.75
CA HIS A 274 -27.37 4.61 -9.70
C HIS A 274 -28.65 3.84 -9.36
N LEU A 275 -29.72 4.59 -9.07
CA LEU A 275 -31.02 4.00 -8.70
C LEU A 275 -31.60 3.14 -9.82
N GLU A 276 -31.21 3.37 -11.06
CA GLU A 276 -31.56 2.54 -12.22
C GLU A 276 -31.07 1.09 -12.11
N GLN A 277 -30.09 0.83 -11.25
CA GLN A 277 -29.61 -0.53 -10.99
C GLN A 277 -30.37 -1.22 -9.85
N PHE A 278 -31.30 -0.55 -9.20
CA PHE A 278 -32.03 -1.05 -8.04
C PHE A 278 -33.54 -1.12 -8.30
N PRO A 279 -34.27 -2.09 -7.73
CA PRO A 279 -33.80 -3.13 -6.79
C PRO A 279 -32.99 -4.25 -7.49
N ILE A 280 -32.06 -4.87 -6.76
CA ILE A 280 -31.27 -5.99 -7.24
C ILE A 280 -31.92 -7.30 -6.77
N GLU A 281 -32.20 -8.20 -7.73
CA GLU A 281 -32.76 -9.52 -7.43
C GLU A 281 -31.70 -10.43 -6.77
N VAL A 282 -31.90 -10.70 -5.48
CA VAL A 282 -30.92 -11.42 -4.66
C VAL A 282 -30.70 -12.87 -5.15
N GLN A 283 -31.71 -13.52 -5.72
CA GLN A 283 -31.63 -14.92 -6.16
C GLN A 283 -30.76 -15.11 -7.42
N THR A 284 -30.69 -14.13 -8.28
CA THR A 284 -30.04 -14.25 -9.60
C THR A 284 -28.81 -13.38 -9.79
N ALA A 285 -28.68 -12.27 -9.03
CA ALA A 285 -27.61 -11.30 -9.19
C ALA A 285 -26.21 -11.92 -9.06
N SER A 286 -25.25 -11.47 -9.86
CA SER A 286 -23.87 -11.92 -9.77
C SER A 286 -23.23 -11.55 -8.42
N TYR A 287 -22.14 -12.22 -8.06
CA TYR A 287 -21.36 -11.85 -6.87
C TYR A 287 -20.95 -10.36 -6.90
N ASP A 288 -20.49 -9.89 -8.06
CA ASP A 288 -20.03 -8.52 -8.24
C ASP A 288 -21.20 -7.51 -8.16
N THR A 289 -22.38 -7.88 -8.67
CA THR A 289 -23.60 -7.05 -8.53
C THR A 289 -24.02 -6.97 -7.07
N LEU A 290 -23.97 -8.05 -6.32
CA LEU A 290 -24.27 -8.03 -4.88
C LEU A 290 -23.30 -7.13 -4.11
N LEU A 291 -22.05 -7.04 -4.51
CA LEU A 291 -21.08 -6.14 -3.90
C LEU A 291 -21.40 -4.66 -4.11
N ARG A 292 -22.29 -4.31 -5.06
CA ARG A 292 -22.77 -2.94 -5.28
C ARG A 292 -23.83 -2.52 -4.27
N VAL A 293 -24.54 -3.48 -3.66
CA VAL A 293 -25.64 -3.19 -2.72
C VAL A 293 -25.07 -2.66 -1.40
N PRO A 294 -25.51 -1.48 -0.90
CA PRO A 294 -25.15 -0.99 0.43
C PRO A 294 -25.48 -2.04 1.50
N GLY A 295 -24.57 -2.22 2.46
CA GLY A 295 -24.70 -3.23 3.52
C GLY A 295 -24.26 -4.66 3.13
N ILE A 296 -24.17 -4.99 1.84
CA ILE A 296 -23.67 -6.31 1.40
C ILE A 296 -22.17 -6.24 1.16
N GLY A 297 -21.40 -6.96 1.99
CA GLY A 297 -19.95 -7.08 1.85
C GLY A 297 -19.53 -8.43 1.23
N PRO A 298 -18.22 -8.65 0.99
CA PRO A 298 -17.69 -9.88 0.38
C PRO A 298 -18.14 -11.19 1.07
N LYS A 299 -18.19 -11.18 2.41
CA LYS A 299 -18.66 -12.34 3.17
C LYS A 299 -20.14 -12.63 2.94
N SER A 300 -20.98 -11.58 2.97
CA SER A 300 -22.43 -11.71 2.77
C SER A 300 -22.73 -12.11 1.33
N ALA A 301 -22.13 -11.45 0.34
CA ALA A 301 -22.28 -11.81 -1.07
C ALA A 301 -21.88 -13.28 -1.34
N GLY A 302 -20.75 -13.72 -0.77
CA GLY A 302 -20.29 -15.10 -0.90
C GLY A 302 -21.26 -16.12 -0.25
N ARG A 303 -21.88 -15.79 0.89
CA ARG A 303 -22.90 -16.61 1.54
C ARG A 303 -24.19 -16.70 0.70
N ILE A 304 -24.66 -15.57 0.18
CA ILE A 304 -25.83 -15.50 -0.69
C ILE A 304 -25.63 -16.39 -1.93
N VAL A 305 -24.53 -16.24 -2.64
CA VAL A 305 -24.22 -17.05 -3.85
C VAL A 305 -24.14 -18.54 -3.53
N LYS A 306 -23.63 -18.92 -2.37
CA LYS A 306 -23.58 -20.32 -1.94
C LYS A 306 -24.97 -20.86 -1.57
N ALA A 307 -25.76 -20.10 -0.85
CA ALA A 307 -27.09 -20.52 -0.39
C ALA A 307 -28.08 -20.78 -1.53
N ARG A 308 -27.94 -20.09 -2.68
CA ARG A 308 -28.79 -20.31 -3.87
C ARG A 308 -28.64 -21.68 -4.53
N ARG A 309 -27.59 -22.41 -4.18
CA ARG A 309 -27.31 -23.72 -4.77
C ARG A 309 -28.12 -24.84 -4.11
N TYR A 310 -28.89 -24.51 -3.11
CA TYR A 310 -29.76 -25.39 -2.34
C TYR A 310 -31.21 -24.86 -2.33
#